data_244941f58401247dd52506e3627db25c
#
_entry.id   244941f58401247dd52506e3627db25c
#
_cell.length_a   1.000
_cell.length_b   1.000
_cell.length_c   1.000
_cell.angle_alpha   90.00
_cell.angle_beta   90.00
_cell.angle_gamma   90.00
#
_symmetry.space_group_name_H-M   'P 1'
#
loop_
_entity.id
_entity.type
_entity.pdbx_description
1 polymer ?
#
loop_
_entity_poly.entity_id
_entity_poly.type
_entity_poly.pdbx_seq_one_letter_code
_entity_poly.pdbx_strand_id
1 'polypeptide(L)'
;MALSEILRAMEQDAGAQRDEVRKAAEVEAQSVIAQAETEAKTVKDGHLASARERLQREGERLFSAARLGAQREIRAARANWMGEAFNEAREHLARIRGEPRYAACLEKLTREAVAELGTEIKLEVDPVDAALMARIVAMLGVKAAIDGSLATLGGVRASTPDGRLIVTNTFETRLERARDELGRKLAALLESEDVSWEETTATATPASGA
;
A
#
# COMPACT_ATOMS: atom_id res chain seq x y z
N MET A 1 -59.30 -88.81 9.25
CA MET A 1 -58.04 -88.54 8.59
C MET A 1 -58.06 -87.17 7.86
N ALA A 2 -59.08 -86.75 7.17
CA ALA A 2 -59.13 -85.49 6.40
C ALA A 2 -58.98 -84.18 7.21
N LEU A 3 -59.54 -84.14 8.47
CA LEU A 3 -59.48 -82.88 9.27
C LEU A 3 -58.06 -82.53 9.73
N SER A 4 -57.25 -83.51 10.13
CA SER A 4 -55.87 -83.33 10.58
C SER A 4 -54.93 -82.96 9.49
N GLU A 5 -55.19 -83.39 8.25
CA GLU A 5 -54.43 -82.99 7.09
C GLU A 5 -54.72 -81.55 6.65
N ILE A 6 -56.00 -81.14 6.76
CA ILE A 6 -56.38 -79.74 6.44
C ILE A 6 -55.78 -78.79 7.50
N LEU A 7 -55.82 -79.09 8.78
CA LEU A 7 -55.22 -78.33 9.85
C LEU A 7 -53.69 -78.17 9.62
N ARG A 8 -53.02 -79.25 9.29
CA ARG A 8 -51.57 -79.25 9.03
C ARG A 8 -51.20 -78.36 7.77
N ALA A 9 -52.03 -78.46 6.75
CA ALA A 9 -51.82 -77.58 5.56
C ALA A 9 -52.05 -76.10 5.86
N MET A 10 -53.07 -75.77 6.68
CA MET A 10 -53.31 -74.40 7.15
C MET A 10 -52.20 -73.89 8.06
N GLU A 11 -51.64 -74.72 8.95
CA GLU A 11 -50.49 -74.35 9.76
C GLU A 11 -49.24 -74.13 8.95
N GLN A 12 -49.02 -74.93 7.91
CA GLN A 12 -47.91 -74.75 6.99
C GLN A 12 -48.05 -73.44 6.14
N ASP A 13 -49.26 -73.19 5.64
CA ASP A 13 -49.56 -71.98 4.88
C ASP A 13 -49.42 -70.69 5.76
N ALA A 14 -49.95 -70.70 6.98
CA ALA A 14 -49.80 -69.61 7.95
C ALA A 14 -48.34 -69.41 8.37
N GLY A 15 -47.56 -70.49 8.47
CA GLY A 15 -46.13 -70.45 8.72
C GLY A 15 -45.37 -69.77 7.53
N ALA A 16 -45.68 -70.18 6.31
CA ALA A 16 -45.08 -69.63 5.11
C ALA A 16 -45.39 -68.13 4.91
N GLN A 17 -46.66 -67.73 5.09
CA GLN A 17 -47.08 -66.33 5.02
C GLN A 17 -46.41 -65.50 6.13
N ARG A 18 -46.33 -66.02 7.36
CA ARG A 18 -45.60 -65.32 8.44
C ARG A 18 -44.14 -65.12 8.10
N ASP A 19 -43.43 -66.12 7.58
CA ASP A 19 -42.03 -66.05 7.19
C ASP A 19 -41.80 -65.11 5.98
N GLU A 20 -42.75 -65.04 5.03
CA GLU A 20 -42.73 -64.07 3.92
C GLU A 20 -42.87 -62.62 4.43
N VAL A 21 -43.89 -62.36 5.27
CA VAL A 21 -44.08 -61.03 5.87
C VAL A 21 -42.84 -60.60 6.68
N ARG A 22 -42.26 -61.53 7.44
CA ARG A 22 -41.04 -61.26 8.23
C ARG A 22 -39.85 -60.92 7.33
N LYS A 23 -39.63 -61.66 6.24
CA LYS A 23 -38.57 -61.39 5.25
C LYS A 23 -38.79 -60.04 4.58
N ALA A 24 -40.02 -59.70 4.21
CA ALA A 24 -40.35 -58.41 3.61
C ALA A 24 -40.07 -57.25 4.57
N ALA A 25 -40.47 -57.41 5.84
CA ALA A 25 -40.18 -56.43 6.88
C ALA A 25 -38.66 -56.25 7.16
N GLU A 26 -37.89 -57.35 7.16
CA GLU A 26 -36.42 -57.27 7.32
C GLU A 26 -35.76 -56.54 6.14
N VAL A 27 -36.19 -56.78 4.87
CA VAL A 27 -35.69 -56.07 3.71
C VAL A 27 -36.06 -54.59 3.76
N GLU A 28 -37.28 -54.26 4.14
CA GLU A 28 -37.72 -52.86 4.29
C GLU A 28 -36.92 -52.11 5.37
N ALA A 29 -36.74 -52.76 6.53
CA ALA A 29 -35.92 -52.21 7.61
C ALA A 29 -34.46 -51.95 7.19
N GLN A 30 -33.85 -52.89 6.45
CA GLN A 30 -32.51 -52.71 5.90
C GLN A 30 -32.45 -51.56 4.90
N SER A 31 -33.48 -51.43 4.05
CA SER A 31 -33.57 -50.30 3.09
C SER A 31 -33.64 -48.94 3.78
N VAL A 32 -34.49 -48.85 4.83
CA VAL A 32 -34.63 -47.60 5.62
C VAL A 32 -33.32 -47.24 6.31
N ILE A 33 -32.61 -48.22 6.89
CA ILE A 33 -31.31 -47.99 7.53
C ILE A 33 -30.30 -47.54 6.52
N ALA A 34 -30.17 -48.19 5.37
CA ALA A 34 -29.24 -47.83 4.29
C ALA A 34 -29.51 -46.41 3.71
N GLN A 35 -30.79 -46.05 3.58
CA GLN A 35 -31.16 -44.68 3.17
C GLN A 35 -30.74 -43.65 4.23
N ALA A 36 -31.05 -43.90 5.52
CA ALA A 36 -30.68 -43.01 6.60
C ALA A 36 -29.16 -42.84 6.73
N GLU A 37 -28.37 -43.91 6.58
CA GLU A 37 -26.91 -43.85 6.57
C GLU A 37 -26.38 -43.03 5.40
N THR A 38 -26.96 -43.16 4.21
CA THR A 38 -26.61 -42.42 3.02
C THR A 38 -26.90 -40.91 3.18
N GLU A 39 -28.07 -40.59 3.71
CA GLU A 39 -28.48 -39.23 4.04
C GLU A 39 -27.57 -38.61 5.10
N ALA A 40 -27.31 -39.32 6.17
CA ALA A 40 -26.40 -38.85 7.23
C ALA A 40 -24.98 -38.59 6.70
N LYS A 41 -24.47 -39.46 5.83
CA LYS A 41 -23.18 -39.28 5.19
C LYS A 41 -23.19 -38.05 4.29
N THR A 42 -24.21 -37.86 3.47
CA THR A 42 -24.34 -36.68 2.57
C THR A 42 -24.37 -35.37 3.38
N VAL A 43 -25.15 -35.33 4.46
CA VAL A 43 -25.24 -34.18 5.36
C VAL A 43 -23.87 -33.89 6.01
N LYS A 44 -23.21 -34.92 6.52
CA LYS A 44 -21.89 -34.81 7.12
C LYS A 44 -20.85 -34.28 6.13
N ASP A 45 -20.78 -34.85 4.94
CA ASP A 45 -19.84 -34.47 3.90
C ASP A 45 -20.13 -33.03 3.43
N GLY A 46 -21.38 -32.63 3.28
CA GLY A 46 -21.80 -31.27 3.00
C GLY A 46 -21.37 -30.25 4.08
N HIS A 47 -21.55 -30.60 5.35
CA HIS A 47 -21.08 -29.74 6.46
C HIS A 47 -19.56 -29.62 6.50
N LEU A 48 -18.83 -30.72 6.26
CA LEU A 48 -17.36 -30.69 6.20
C LEU A 48 -16.84 -29.84 5.04
N ALA A 49 -17.45 -29.98 3.86
CA ALA A 49 -17.09 -29.17 2.69
C ALA A 49 -17.33 -27.68 2.95
N SER A 50 -18.49 -27.33 3.47
CA SER A 50 -18.84 -25.94 3.81
C SER A 50 -17.92 -25.35 4.89
N ALA A 51 -17.56 -26.15 5.90
CA ALA A 51 -16.63 -25.71 6.95
C ALA A 51 -15.22 -25.48 6.39
N ARG A 52 -14.72 -26.37 5.52
CA ARG A 52 -13.41 -26.21 4.85
C ARG A 52 -13.36 -24.95 4.01
N GLU A 53 -14.38 -24.74 3.19
CA GLU A 53 -14.49 -23.55 2.33
C GLU A 53 -14.53 -22.24 3.15
N ARG A 54 -15.26 -22.24 4.26
CA ARG A 54 -15.32 -21.11 5.17
C ARG A 54 -13.99 -20.82 5.85
N LEU A 55 -13.28 -21.85 6.31
CA LEU A 55 -11.95 -21.74 6.91
C LEU A 55 -10.92 -21.25 5.90
N GLN A 56 -10.97 -21.74 4.66
CA GLN A 56 -10.09 -21.28 3.60
C GLN A 56 -10.30 -19.79 3.30
N ARG A 57 -11.55 -19.37 3.11
CA ARG A 57 -11.88 -17.94 2.89
C ARG A 57 -11.44 -17.05 4.04
N GLU A 58 -11.60 -17.50 5.27
CA GLU A 58 -11.15 -16.74 6.45
C GLU A 58 -9.62 -16.68 6.52
N GLY A 59 -8.92 -17.76 6.22
CA GLY A 59 -7.46 -17.79 6.11
C GLY A 59 -6.94 -16.81 5.05
N GLU A 60 -7.52 -16.82 3.86
CA GLU A 60 -7.17 -15.89 2.78
C GLU A 60 -7.44 -14.42 3.17
N ARG A 61 -8.54 -14.17 3.88
CA ARG A 61 -8.87 -12.83 4.39
C ARG A 61 -7.86 -12.34 5.42
N LEU A 62 -7.50 -13.17 6.38
CA LEU A 62 -6.50 -12.84 7.40
C LEU A 62 -5.12 -12.61 6.79
N PHE A 63 -4.71 -13.46 5.88
CA PHE A 63 -3.44 -13.31 5.17
C PHE A 63 -3.37 -12.01 4.36
N SER A 64 -4.45 -11.72 3.61
CA SER A 64 -4.55 -10.48 2.84
C SER A 64 -4.54 -9.24 3.73
N ALA A 65 -5.24 -9.27 4.87
CA ALA A 65 -5.26 -8.19 5.84
C ALA A 65 -3.87 -7.95 6.46
N ALA A 66 -3.17 -9.02 6.83
CA ALA A 66 -1.81 -8.95 7.37
C ALA A 66 -0.83 -8.37 6.34
N ARG A 67 -0.91 -8.82 5.08
CA ARG A 67 -0.09 -8.29 3.98
C ARG A 67 -0.34 -6.79 3.74
N LEU A 68 -1.60 -6.37 3.73
CA LEU A 68 -1.95 -4.96 3.61
C LEU A 68 -1.46 -4.13 4.80
N GLY A 69 -1.53 -4.68 6.02
CA GLY A 69 -0.98 -4.08 7.24
C GLY A 69 0.51 -3.83 7.11
N ALA A 70 1.28 -4.86 6.79
CA ALA A 70 2.72 -4.76 6.59
C ALA A 70 3.11 -3.74 5.51
N GLN A 71 2.39 -3.74 4.37
CA GLN A 71 2.64 -2.76 3.31
C GLN A 71 2.35 -1.31 3.75
N ARG A 72 1.35 -1.10 4.62
CA ARG A 72 1.06 0.23 5.18
C ARG A 72 2.17 0.70 6.10
N GLU A 73 2.68 -0.17 6.97
CA GLU A 73 3.79 0.13 7.87
C GLU A 73 5.07 0.49 7.10
N ILE A 74 5.42 -0.31 6.09
CA ILE A 74 6.58 -0.02 5.22
C ILE A 74 6.43 1.34 4.54
N ARG A 75 5.23 1.64 3.96
CA ARG A 75 5.01 2.94 3.32
C ARG A 75 5.07 4.10 4.31
N ALA A 76 4.54 3.92 5.51
CA ALA A 76 4.62 4.93 6.57
C ALA A 76 6.07 5.18 7.01
N ALA A 77 6.85 4.13 7.21
CA ALA A 77 8.28 4.24 7.56
C ALA A 77 9.06 4.96 6.45
N ARG A 78 8.84 4.60 5.18
CA ARG A 78 9.46 5.28 4.01
C ARG A 78 9.08 6.77 3.94
N ALA A 79 7.81 7.10 4.17
CA ALA A 79 7.34 8.49 4.16
C ALA A 79 7.96 9.31 5.29
N ASN A 80 8.08 8.75 6.49
CA ASN A 80 8.71 9.39 7.64
C ASN A 80 10.21 9.65 7.38
N TRP A 81 10.92 8.63 6.92
CA TRP A 81 12.34 8.76 6.57
C TRP A 81 12.58 9.82 5.49
N MET A 82 11.73 9.83 4.46
CA MET A 82 11.80 10.87 3.43
C MET A 82 11.55 12.27 4.01
N GLY A 83 10.56 12.39 4.91
CA GLY A 83 10.29 13.63 5.63
C GLY A 83 11.50 14.13 6.43
N GLU A 84 12.17 13.24 7.15
CA GLU A 84 13.40 13.54 7.91
C GLU A 84 14.54 14.02 6.99
N ALA A 85 14.79 13.32 5.88
CA ALA A 85 15.81 13.72 4.91
C ALA A 85 15.55 15.11 4.31
N PHE A 86 14.30 15.44 3.98
CA PHE A 86 13.95 16.79 3.51
C PHE A 86 14.04 17.86 4.60
N ASN A 87 13.73 17.54 5.84
CA ASN A 87 13.92 18.45 6.96
C ASN A 87 15.41 18.74 7.20
N GLU A 88 16.25 17.72 7.17
CA GLU A 88 17.70 17.88 7.25
C GLU A 88 18.26 18.72 6.11
N ALA A 89 17.82 18.46 4.87
CA ALA A 89 18.19 19.28 3.71
C ALA A 89 17.77 20.75 3.89
N ARG A 90 16.58 21.00 4.45
CA ARG A 90 16.09 22.35 4.76
C ARG A 90 16.97 23.05 5.79
N GLU A 91 17.37 22.33 6.85
CA GLU A 91 18.30 22.86 7.86
C GLU A 91 19.69 23.19 7.28
N HIS A 92 20.19 22.35 6.37
CA HIS A 92 21.41 22.63 5.64
C HIS A 92 21.29 23.89 4.77
N LEU A 93 20.19 24.05 4.04
CA LEU A 93 19.92 25.25 3.24
C LEU A 93 19.81 26.52 4.10
N ALA A 94 19.24 26.44 5.31
CA ALA A 94 19.18 27.57 6.23
C ALA A 94 20.60 28.07 6.64
N ARG A 95 21.57 27.16 6.70
CA ARG A 95 22.96 27.48 7.08
C ARG A 95 23.83 27.98 5.92
N ILE A 96 23.43 27.72 4.68
CA ILE A 96 24.24 28.06 3.47
C ILE A 96 24.46 29.56 3.30
N ARG A 97 23.58 30.41 3.88
CA ARG A 97 23.69 31.86 3.87
C ARG A 97 25.00 32.36 4.51
N GLY A 98 25.56 31.64 5.49
CA GLY A 98 26.85 31.90 6.10
C GLY A 98 28.07 31.44 5.31
N GLU A 99 27.87 30.73 4.19
CA GLU A 99 28.96 30.16 3.40
C GLU A 99 29.42 31.11 2.29
N PRO A 100 30.73 31.10 1.93
CA PRO A 100 31.27 31.95 0.88
C PRO A 100 30.61 31.77 -0.49
N ARG A 101 30.08 30.57 -0.75
CA ARG A 101 29.40 30.23 -2.03
C ARG A 101 27.97 30.79 -2.13
N TYR A 102 27.39 31.31 -1.04
CA TYR A 102 26.01 31.81 -1.05
C TYR A 102 25.81 32.95 -2.05
N ALA A 103 26.75 33.91 -2.10
CA ALA A 103 26.70 35.02 -3.03
C ALA A 103 26.61 34.58 -4.51
N ALA A 104 27.39 33.58 -4.88
CA ALA A 104 27.37 33.02 -6.24
C ALA A 104 26.05 32.27 -6.53
N CYS A 105 25.49 31.58 -5.51
CA CYS A 105 24.18 30.95 -5.64
C CYS A 105 23.08 32.00 -5.85
N LEU A 106 23.06 33.06 -5.05
CA LEU A 106 22.06 34.12 -5.15
C LEU A 106 22.15 34.86 -6.49
N GLU A 107 23.37 35.13 -6.98
CA GLU A 107 23.61 35.67 -8.29
C GLU A 107 23.01 34.77 -9.41
N LYS A 108 23.28 33.45 -9.35
CA LYS A 108 22.76 32.50 -10.33
C LYS A 108 21.23 32.49 -10.32
N LEU A 109 20.59 32.45 -9.15
CA LEU A 109 19.14 32.47 -9.02
C LEU A 109 18.52 33.76 -9.58
N THR A 110 19.19 34.91 -9.36
CA THR A 110 18.77 36.18 -9.88
C THR A 110 18.93 36.22 -11.40
N ARG A 111 20.04 35.74 -11.93
CA ARG A 111 20.30 35.67 -13.37
C ARG A 111 19.27 34.82 -14.11
N GLU A 112 18.85 33.69 -13.52
CA GLU A 112 17.78 32.86 -14.07
C GLU A 112 16.44 33.61 -14.11
N ALA A 113 16.10 34.34 -13.05
CA ALA A 113 14.87 35.12 -12.99
C ALA A 113 14.89 36.29 -14.04
N VAL A 114 16.03 36.95 -14.18
CA VAL A 114 16.23 37.99 -15.20
C VAL A 114 16.10 37.43 -16.62
N ALA A 115 16.60 36.23 -16.89
CA ALA A 115 16.48 35.59 -18.20
C ALA A 115 15.01 35.30 -18.57
N GLU A 116 14.15 35.04 -17.60
CA GLU A 116 12.72 34.78 -17.83
C GLU A 116 11.87 36.06 -17.91
N LEU A 117 12.19 37.09 -17.10
CA LEU A 117 11.35 38.28 -16.95
C LEU A 117 11.89 39.52 -17.70
N GLY A 118 13.14 39.49 -18.17
CA GLY A 118 13.80 40.63 -18.80
C GLY A 118 14.57 41.49 -17.77
N THR A 119 15.00 42.70 -18.23
CA THR A 119 15.94 43.56 -17.49
C THR A 119 15.28 44.61 -16.61
N GLU A 120 13.97 44.74 -16.63
CA GLU A 120 13.22 45.69 -15.80
C GLU A 120 12.28 44.87 -14.91
N ILE A 121 12.66 44.69 -13.62
CA ILE A 121 12.03 43.76 -12.71
C ILE A 121 11.92 44.31 -11.28
N LYS A 122 11.04 43.68 -10.50
CA LYS A 122 10.92 43.86 -9.07
C LYS A 122 11.49 42.61 -8.39
N LEU A 123 12.40 42.79 -7.45
CA LEU A 123 13.01 41.69 -6.69
C LEU A 123 12.61 41.78 -5.22
N GLU A 124 12.00 40.74 -4.75
CA GLU A 124 11.69 40.55 -3.32
C GLU A 124 12.70 39.53 -2.77
N VAL A 125 13.38 39.93 -1.71
CA VAL A 125 14.41 39.13 -1.06
C VAL A 125 14.24 39.19 0.48
N ASP A 126 14.94 38.30 1.17
CA ASP A 126 15.04 38.43 2.62
C ASP A 126 15.76 39.74 2.99
N PRO A 127 15.32 40.45 4.08
CA PRO A 127 15.97 41.67 4.55
C PRO A 127 17.48 41.55 4.71
N VAL A 128 17.96 40.38 5.17
CA VAL A 128 19.39 40.10 5.35
C VAL A 128 20.17 40.10 4.03
N ASP A 129 19.51 39.70 2.96
CA ASP A 129 20.12 39.58 1.61
C ASP A 129 20.04 40.87 0.79
N ALA A 130 19.29 41.87 1.22
CA ALA A 130 19.03 43.11 0.46
C ALA A 130 20.33 43.82 0.03
N ALA A 131 21.31 43.95 0.93
CA ALA A 131 22.59 44.57 0.62
C ALA A 131 23.43 43.75 -0.38
N LEU A 132 23.38 42.44 -0.31
CA LEU A 132 24.05 41.55 -1.25
C LEU A 132 23.34 41.61 -2.62
N MET A 133 22.01 41.63 -2.65
CA MET A 133 21.20 41.72 -3.84
C MET A 133 21.47 43.03 -4.61
N ALA A 134 21.60 44.16 -3.90
CA ALA A 134 21.93 45.43 -4.54
C ALA A 134 23.28 45.38 -5.30
N ARG A 135 24.28 44.69 -4.75
CA ARG A 135 25.57 44.48 -5.44
C ARG A 135 25.42 43.57 -6.65
N ILE A 136 24.62 42.50 -6.54
CA ILE A 136 24.36 41.56 -7.65
C ILE A 136 23.64 42.29 -8.79
N VAL A 137 22.61 43.08 -8.51
CA VAL A 137 21.86 43.87 -9.47
C VAL A 137 22.76 44.85 -10.21
N ALA A 138 23.63 45.58 -9.50
CA ALA A 138 24.59 46.48 -10.10
C ALA A 138 25.58 45.76 -11.04
N MET A 139 26.06 44.58 -10.62
CA MET A 139 26.96 43.75 -11.44
C MET A 139 26.28 43.20 -12.69
N LEU A 140 25.00 42.83 -12.61
CA LEU A 140 24.23 42.32 -13.75
C LEU A 140 23.75 43.44 -14.71
N GLY A 141 23.86 44.71 -14.33
CA GLY A 141 23.40 45.85 -15.15
C GLY A 141 21.88 45.89 -15.35
N VAL A 142 21.11 45.39 -14.39
CA VAL A 142 19.64 45.24 -14.47
C VAL A 142 18.97 46.41 -13.73
N LYS A 143 17.85 46.91 -14.26
CA LYS A 143 16.99 47.86 -13.55
C LYS A 143 16.05 47.11 -12.64
N ALA A 144 16.39 47.02 -11.37
CA ALA A 144 15.57 46.29 -10.41
C ALA A 144 15.19 47.15 -9.20
N ALA A 145 13.92 47.12 -8.83
CA ALA A 145 13.47 47.60 -7.52
C ALA A 145 13.61 46.45 -6.52
N ILE A 146 14.38 46.67 -5.46
CA ILE A 146 14.65 45.65 -4.42
C ILE A 146 13.73 45.91 -3.22
N ASP A 147 12.98 44.91 -2.82
CA ASP A 147 12.13 44.90 -1.64
C ASP A 147 12.61 43.80 -0.68
N GLY A 148 12.96 44.17 0.54
CA GLY A 148 13.40 43.28 1.61
C GLY A 148 12.26 42.75 2.44
N SER A 149 11.16 42.32 1.85
CA SER A 149 9.96 41.85 2.57
C SER A 149 9.74 40.33 2.54
N LEU A 150 10.58 39.59 1.80
CA LEU A 150 10.42 38.15 1.62
C LEU A 150 11.05 37.37 2.78
N ALA A 151 10.25 36.59 3.49
CA ALA A 151 10.76 35.64 4.47
C ALA A 151 11.13 34.32 3.77
N THR A 152 12.45 34.03 3.66
CA THR A 152 12.96 32.85 2.93
C THR A 152 14.28 32.36 3.54
N LEU A 153 14.60 31.10 3.36
CA LEU A 153 15.91 30.52 3.69
C LEU A 153 17.02 31.07 2.77
N GLY A 154 16.66 31.60 1.60
CA GLY A 154 17.54 32.17 0.60
C GLY A 154 16.94 32.14 -0.80
N GLY A 155 17.44 33.03 -1.66
CA GLY A 155 16.94 33.15 -3.02
C GLY A 155 16.12 34.41 -3.24
N VAL A 156 15.35 34.45 -4.32
CA VAL A 156 14.67 35.66 -4.79
C VAL A 156 13.29 35.33 -5.36
N ARG A 157 12.33 36.22 -5.17
CA ARG A 157 11.08 36.27 -5.91
C ARG A 157 11.13 37.50 -6.81
N ALA A 158 11.08 37.26 -8.11
CA ALA A 158 11.15 38.32 -9.11
C ALA A 158 9.76 38.45 -9.77
N SER A 159 9.41 39.70 -10.12
CA SER A 159 8.18 39.96 -10.86
C SER A 159 8.41 41.06 -11.91
N THR A 160 7.58 41.09 -12.95
CA THR A 160 7.50 42.21 -13.86
C THR A 160 6.96 43.46 -13.15
N PRO A 161 7.25 44.69 -13.62
CA PRO A 161 6.75 45.92 -12.94
C PRO A 161 5.23 45.97 -12.82
N ASP A 162 4.51 45.37 -13.76
CA ASP A 162 3.05 45.24 -13.74
C ASP A 162 2.50 44.09 -12.86
N GLY A 163 3.42 43.29 -12.31
CA GLY A 163 3.07 42.14 -11.42
C GLY A 163 2.41 40.96 -12.10
N ARG A 164 2.34 40.93 -13.43
CA ARG A 164 1.65 39.85 -14.17
C ARG A 164 2.44 38.55 -14.23
N LEU A 165 3.75 38.65 -14.33
CA LEU A 165 4.62 37.48 -14.30
C LEU A 165 5.44 37.49 -13.01
N ILE A 166 5.45 36.34 -12.35
CA ILE A 166 6.18 36.15 -11.09
C ILE A 166 7.01 34.87 -11.22
N VAL A 167 8.30 34.99 -10.97
CA VAL A 167 9.23 33.87 -10.88
C VAL A 167 9.70 33.74 -9.45
N THR A 168 9.36 32.64 -8.80
CA THR A 168 9.83 32.34 -7.45
C THR A 168 11.01 31.37 -7.53
N ASN A 169 12.18 31.88 -7.20
CA ASN A 169 13.44 31.17 -7.29
C ASN A 169 14.14 31.12 -5.91
N THR A 170 13.41 30.61 -4.91
CA THR A 170 13.90 30.44 -3.54
C THR A 170 14.35 28.99 -3.30
N PHE A 171 15.17 28.78 -2.27
CA PHE A 171 15.63 27.43 -1.92
C PHE A 171 14.49 26.50 -1.55
N GLU A 172 13.48 27.00 -0.85
CA GLU A 172 12.29 26.23 -0.48
C GLU A 172 11.53 25.76 -1.71
N THR A 173 11.29 26.67 -2.66
CA THR A 173 10.55 26.33 -3.89
C THR A 173 11.33 25.31 -4.73
N ARG A 174 12.65 25.43 -4.78
CA ARG A 174 13.50 24.46 -5.49
C ARG A 174 13.53 23.11 -4.80
N LEU A 175 13.63 23.10 -3.47
CA LEU A 175 13.59 21.86 -2.69
C LEU A 175 12.24 21.15 -2.87
N GLU A 176 11.14 21.90 -2.85
CA GLU A 176 9.81 21.32 -3.05
C GLU A 176 9.63 20.78 -4.48
N ARG A 177 10.09 21.48 -5.52
CA ARG A 177 10.09 20.97 -6.90
C ARG A 177 10.97 19.72 -7.07
N ALA A 178 12.09 19.68 -6.37
CA ALA A 178 12.97 18.51 -6.39
C ALA A 178 12.41 17.32 -5.59
N ARG A 179 11.42 17.54 -4.73
CA ARG A 179 10.88 16.51 -3.82
C ARG A 179 10.37 15.29 -4.56
N ASP A 180 9.60 15.50 -5.62
CA ASP A 180 9.01 14.40 -6.39
C ASP A 180 10.06 13.59 -7.15
N GLU A 181 11.07 14.26 -7.69
CA GLU A 181 12.17 13.61 -8.41
C GLU A 181 13.11 12.87 -7.46
N LEU A 182 13.55 13.56 -6.41
CA LEU A 182 14.42 12.97 -5.39
C LEU A 182 13.71 11.86 -4.61
N GLY A 183 12.41 12.02 -4.34
CA GLY A 183 11.59 11.01 -3.71
C GLY A 183 11.57 9.71 -4.48
N ARG A 184 11.43 9.77 -5.79
CA ARG A 184 11.50 8.58 -6.67
C ARG A 184 12.89 7.94 -6.67
N LYS A 185 13.95 8.74 -6.70
CA LYS A 185 15.33 8.24 -6.65
C LYS A 185 15.64 7.57 -5.30
N LEU A 186 15.20 8.18 -4.20
CA LEU A 186 15.36 7.62 -2.86
C LEU A 186 14.55 6.33 -2.67
N ALA A 187 13.32 6.28 -3.19
CA ALA A 187 12.51 5.06 -3.17
C ALA A 187 13.18 3.92 -3.95
N ALA A 188 13.73 4.21 -5.14
CA ALA A 188 14.45 3.22 -5.94
C ALA A 188 15.72 2.70 -5.24
N LEU A 189 16.46 3.56 -4.52
CA LEU A 189 17.62 3.13 -3.73
C LEU A 189 17.21 2.19 -2.59
N LEU A 190 16.12 2.50 -1.88
CA LEU A 190 15.60 1.63 -0.82
C LEU A 190 15.09 0.28 -1.36
N GLU A 191 14.50 0.27 -2.55
CA GLU A 191 14.05 -0.98 -3.20
C GLU A 191 15.21 -1.84 -3.68
N SER A 192 16.35 -1.25 -4.08
CA SER A 192 17.54 -2.01 -4.50
C SER A 192 18.28 -2.69 -3.35
N GLU A 193 18.14 -2.21 -2.12
CA GLU A 193 18.70 -2.85 -0.92
C GLU A 193 17.78 -3.95 -0.34
N ASP A 194 16.47 -3.91 -0.61
CA ASP A 194 15.48 -4.85 -0.09
C ASP A 194 15.40 -6.20 -0.85
N VAL A 195 16.07 -6.34 -1.99
CA VAL A 195 16.00 -7.58 -2.83
C VAL A 195 16.64 -8.81 -2.18
N SER A 196 17.43 -8.65 -1.13
CA SER A 196 18.19 -9.77 -0.51
C SER A 196 17.38 -10.65 0.47
N TRP A 197 16.16 -10.26 0.91
CA TRP A 197 15.37 -11.02 1.89
C TRP A 197 14.26 -11.90 1.28
N GLU A 198 13.83 -11.64 0.06
CA GLU A 198 12.79 -12.46 -0.61
C GLU A 198 13.26 -13.88 -0.96
N GLU A 199 14.56 -14.09 -1.19
CA GLU A 199 15.11 -15.42 -1.46
C GLU A 199 15.16 -16.31 -0.22
N THR A 200 15.15 -15.75 1.00
CA THR A 200 15.27 -16.52 2.24
C THR A 200 13.95 -17.14 2.71
N THR A 201 12.79 -16.61 2.26
CA THR A 201 11.47 -17.11 2.66
C THR A 201 10.89 -18.18 1.73
N ALA A 202 11.45 -18.36 0.54
CA ALA A 202 10.96 -19.35 -0.43
C ALA A 202 11.38 -20.80 -0.11
N THR A 203 12.28 -21.04 0.86
CA THR A 203 12.79 -22.38 1.20
C THR A 203 12.16 -23.04 2.43
N ALA A 204 11.22 -22.37 3.11
CA ALA A 204 10.46 -22.97 4.20
C ALA A 204 9.22 -23.74 3.67
N THR A 205 9.44 -24.84 2.98
CA THR A 205 8.41 -25.86 2.71
C THR A 205 8.03 -26.49 4.07
N PRO A 206 6.77 -26.45 4.50
CA PRO A 206 6.36 -27.21 5.69
C PRO A 206 6.51 -28.69 5.37
N ALA A 207 7.37 -29.36 6.12
CA ALA A 207 7.49 -30.80 6.11
C ALA A 207 6.11 -31.43 6.36
N SER A 208 5.61 -32.16 5.38
CA SER A 208 4.48 -33.05 5.48
C SER A 208 4.80 -34.08 6.56
N GLY A 209 4.23 -33.88 7.75
CA GLY A 209 4.26 -34.87 8.84
C GLY A 209 3.12 -35.86 8.66
N ALA A 210 3.43 -37.12 8.71
CA ALA A 210 2.61 -38.32 8.63
C ALA A 210 1.45 -38.36 9.65
#